data_23ad0666aac88a961625e29e1342ee86
#
_entry.id   23ad0666aac88a961625e29e1342ee86
#
_cell.length_a   1.000
_cell.length_b   1.000
_cell.length_c   1.000
_cell.angle_alpha   90.00
_cell.angle_beta   90.00
_cell.angle_gamma   90.00
#
_symmetry.space_group_name_H-M   'P 1'
#
loop_
_entity.id
_entity.type
_entity.pdbx_description
1 polymer ?
#
loop_
_entity_poly.entity_id
_entity_poly.type
_entity_poly.pdbx_seq_one_letter_code
_entity_poly.pdbx_strand_id
1 'polypeptide(L)'
;MSKTLVVYYTLSWNTKKVAEAIAKATKWDLKEIQLEKPITTLEAYAKWFFIRNSKNPPKLKEDIDISNYDIIYVWTPIWFYTTTPAIRSFMKDKDFKWKKVIPFCTDWWNCWSYFRVMEDLAINAEIWQWKEFQFVNKMTDEDIEKIVSECIK
;
A
#
# COMPACT_ATOMS: atom_id res chain seq x y z
N MET A 1 22.79 -8.05 1.91
CA MET A 1 21.84 -7.05 2.41
C MET A 1 20.51 -7.30 1.71
N SER A 2 19.41 -7.43 2.46
CA SER A 2 18.09 -7.59 1.89
C SER A 2 17.68 -6.31 1.14
N LYS A 3 17.18 -6.48 -0.09
CA LYS A 3 16.73 -5.38 -0.92
C LYS A 3 15.27 -5.08 -0.62
N THR A 4 14.96 -3.84 -0.36
CA THR A 4 13.62 -3.41 0.09
C THR A 4 12.97 -2.48 -0.92
N LEU A 5 11.69 -2.73 -1.17
CA LEU A 5 10.83 -1.92 -2.01
C LEU A 5 9.65 -1.36 -1.19
N VAL A 6 9.39 -0.07 -1.35
CA VAL A 6 8.16 0.58 -0.87
C VAL A 6 7.25 0.81 -2.07
N VAL A 7 6.11 0.15 -2.08
CA VAL A 7 5.08 0.32 -3.11
C VAL A 7 3.87 1.00 -2.49
N TYR A 8 3.36 2.05 -3.12
CA TYR A 8 2.21 2.76 -2.61
C TYR A 8 1.22 3.16 -3.70
N TYR A 9 -0.03 3.28 -3.28
CA TYR A 9 -1.08 3.92 -4.07
C TYR A 9 -1.68 5.06 -3.26
N THR A 10 -2.01 6.16 -3.91
CA THR A 10 -2.62 7.30 -3.27
C THR A 10 -3.67 7.97 -4.16
N LEU A 11 -4.76 8.44 -3.56
CA LEU A 11 -5.71 9.39 -4.17
C LEU A 11 -5.46 10.82 -3.68
N SER A 12 -4.88 10.92 -2.48
CA SER A 12 -4.57 12.17 -1.83
C SER A 12 -3.09 12.18 -1.45
N TRP A 13 -2.55 13.33 -1.12
CA TRP A 13 -1.14 13.49 -0.76
C TRP A 13 -0.72 12.72 0.52
N ASN A 14 -1.67 12.27 1.35
CA ASN A 14 -1.37 11.68 2.65
C ASN A 14 -0.51 10.43 2.57
N THR A 15 -0.92 9.45 1.77
CA THR A 15 -0.17 8.20 1.60
C THR A 15 1.20 8.44 0.98
N LYS A 16 1.28 9.36 0.02
CA LYS A 16 2.52 9.74 -0.64
C LYS A 16 3.51 10.36 0.35
N LYS A 17 3.07 11.30 1.19
CA LYS A 17 3.91 11.92 2.24
C LYS A 17 4.63 10.89 3.10
N VAL A 18 3.89 9.92 3.60
CA VAL A 18 4.46 8.89 4.47
C VAL A 18 5.38 7.94 3.71
N ALA A 19 5.01 7.55 2.49
CA ALA A 19 5.86 6.71 1.65
C ALA A 19 7.20 7.39 1.31
N GLU A 20 7.18 8.68 1.00
CA GLU A 20 8.38 9.49 0.74
C GLU A 20 9.25 9.64 2.00
N ALA A 21 8.64 9.85 3.17
CA ALA A 21 9.36 9.93 4.44
C ALA A 21 10.08 8.60 4.75
N ILE A 22 9.43 7.46 4.52
CA ILE A 22 10.04 6.14 4.69
C ILE A 22 11.22 5.97 3.71
N ALA A 23 10.99 6.25 2.43
CA ALA A 23 12.04 6.11 1.42
C ALA A 23 13.26 6.99 1.73
N LYS A 24 13.03 8.23 2.19
CA LYS A 24 14.09 9.15 2.62
C LYS A 24 14.87 8.63 3.83
N ALA A 25 14.18 8.12 4.85
CA ALA A 25 14.80 7.63 6.08
C ALA A 25 15.60 6.34 5.86
N THR A 26 15.15 5.48 4.94
CA THR A 26 15.69 4.14 4.73
C THR A 26 16.58 3.99 3.51
N LYS A 27 16.49 4.93 2.56
CA LYS A 27 17.09 4.86 1.21
C LYS A 27 16.61 3.64 0.40
N TRP A 28 15.41 3.14 0.69
CA TRP A 28 14.79 2.05 -0.04
C TRP A 28 14.20 2.52 -1.37
N ASP A 29 14.02 1.59 -2.29
CA ASP A 29 13.38 1.89 -3.57
C ASP A 29 11.90 2.22 -3.36
N LEU A 30 11.42 3.29 -3.99
CA LEU A 30 10.04 3.77 -3.90
C LEU A 30 9.35 3.69 -5.26
N LYS A 31 8.17 3.07 -5.32
CA LYS A 31 7.36 2.93 -6.52
C LYS A 31 5.90 3.30 -6.26
N GLU A 32 5.38 4.22 -7.06
CA GLU A 32 3.96 4.56 -7.05
C GLU A 32 3.19 3.64 -8.00
N ILE A 33 2.11 3.05 -7.49
CA ILE A 33 1.17 2.30 -8.33
C ILE A 33 0.30 3.29 -9.08
N GLN A 34 0.36 3.25 -10.39
CA GLN A 34 -0.48 4.05 -11.27
C GLN A 34 -1.42 3.15 -12.06
N LEU A 35 -2.69 3.56 -12.15
CA LEU A 35 -3.67 2.88 -12.98
C LEU A 35 -3.64 3.44 -14.40
N GLU A 36 -3.87 2.58 -15.40
CA GLU A 36 -4.03 2.99 -16.80
C GLU A 36 -5.16 4.04 -16.95
N LYS A 37 -6.26 3.82 -16.20
CA LYS A 37 -7.36 4.78 -16.05
C LYS A 37 -7.47 5.16 -14.59
N PRO A 38 -7.06 6.37 -14.19
CA PRO A 38 -7.18 6.83 -12.82
C PRO A 38 -8.63 6.78 -12.32
N ILE A 39 -8.83 6.35 -11.08
CA ILE A 39 -10.13 6.38 -10.43
C ILE A 39 -10.26 7.72 -9.71
N THR A 40 -11.24 8.51 -10.07
CA THR A 40 -11.51 9.77 -9.37
C THR A 40 -12.17 9.50 -8.02
N THR A 41 -12.05 10.46 -7.10
CA THR A 41 -12.70 10.36 -5.78
C THR A 41 -14.21 10.16 -5.91
N LEU A 42 -14.84 10.86 -6.85
CA LEU A 42 -16.28 10.72 -7.10
C LEU A 42 -16.63 9.31 -7.59
N GLU A 43 -15.86 8.76 -8.51
CA GLU A 43 -16.06 7.38 -8.98
C GLU A 43 -15.82 6.35 -7.87
N ALA A 44 -14.83 6.57 -7.02
CA ALA A 44 -14.57 5.72 -5.87
C ALA A 44 -15.80 5.64 -4.95
N TYR A 45 -16.43 6.78 -4.66
CA TYR A 45 -17.65 6.82 -3.84
C TYR A 45 -18.89 6.28 -4.57
N ALA A 46 -19.11 6.65 -5.82
CA ALA A 46 -20.31 6.27 -6.56
C ALA A 46 -20.34 4.78 -6.97
N LYS A 47 -19.19 4.20 -7.22
CA LYS A 47 -19.05 2.83 -7.74
C LYS A 47 -18.36 1.87 -6.77
N TRP A 48 -18.14 2.26 -5.51
CA TRP A 48 -17.33 1.50 -4.56
C TRP A 48 -17.76 0.03 -4.44
N PHE A 49 -19.07 -0.24 -4.41
CA PHE A 49 -19.59 -1.59 -4.28
C PHE A 49 -19.21 -2.48 -5.46
N PHE A 50 -19.30 -1.96 -6.68
CA PHE A 50 -18.92 -2.68 -7.89
C PHE A 50 -17.41 -2.86 -7.99
N ILE A 51 -16.65 -1.82 -7.67
CA ILE A 51 -15.19 -1.84 -7.71
C ILE A 51 -14.64 -2.81 -6.67
N ARG A 52 -15.19 -2.80 -5.45
CA ARG A 52 -14.80 -3.70 -4.36
C ARG A 52 -15.01 -5.17 -4.71
N ASN A 53 -16.12 -5.50 -5.32
CA ASN A 53 -16.51 -6.88 -5.63
C ASN A 53 -16.05 -7.34 -7.02
N SER A 54 -15.36 -6.50 -7.77
CA SER A 54 -14.88 -6.85 -9.10
C SER A 54 -13.82 -7.94 -9.04
N LYS A 55 -14.03 -9.03 -9.77
CA LYS A 55 -13.03 -10.07 -9.98
C LYS A 55 -11.91 -9.62 -10.92
N ASN A 56 -12.15 -8.56 -11.70
CA ASN A 56 -11.19 -8.00 -12.64
C ASN A 56 -10.77 -6.60 -12.12
N PRO A 57 -9.69 -6.50 -11.37
CA PRO A 57 -9.18 -5.22 -10.92
C PRO A 57 -8.68 -4.39 -12.11
N PRO A 58 -8.63 -3.05 -11.99
CA PRO A 58 -8.22 -2.16 -13.05
C PRO A 58 -6.78 -2.43 -13.49
N LYS A 59 -6.47 -2.19 -14.76
CA LYS A 59 -5.11 -2.38 -15.26
C LYS A 59 -4.14 -1.35 -14.71
N LEU A 60 -2.93 -1.79 -14.42
CA LEU A 60 -1.80 -0.92 -14.08
C LEU A 60 -1.26 -0.25 -15.35
N LYS A 61 -0.79 0.98 -15.21
CA LYS A 61 -0.08 1.71 -16.27
C LYS A 61 1.26 1.04 -16.60
N GLU A 62 1.96 0.59 -15.55
CA GLU A 62 3.20 -0.14 -15.64
C GLU A 62 3.18 -1.29 -14.64
N ASP A 63 3.76 -2.43 -15.01
CA ASP A 63 4.00 -3.48 -14.05
C ASP A 63 5.24 -3.18 -13.21
N ILE A 64 5.11 -3.39 -11.90
CA ILE A 64 6.21 -3.21 -10.95
C ILE A 64 6.84 -4.57 -10.71
N ASP A 65 8.04 -4.78 -11.23
CA ASP A 65 8.80 -5.99 -10.98
C ASP A 65 9.28 -6.06 -9.52
N ILE A 66 8.94 -7.15 -8.86
CA ILE A 66 9.31 -7.42 -7.47
C ILE A 66 10.38 -8.50 -7.32
N SER A 67 10.88 -9.07 -8.40
CA SER A 67 11.74 -10.25 -8.40
C SER A 67 13.02 -10.05 -7.58
N ASN A 68 13.60 -8.86 -7.65
CA ASN A 68 14.87 -8.51 -7.02
C ASN A 68 14.74 -8.00 -5.56
N TYR A 69 13.54 -8.09 -4.95
CA TYR A 69 13.31 -7.57 -3.60
C TYR A 69 12.97 -8.71 -2.64
N ASP A 70 13.54 -8.64 -1.44
CA ASP A 70 13.29 -9.58 -0.36
C ASP A 70 12.17 -9.09 0.57
N ILE A 71 12.07 -7.76 0.72
CA ILE A 71 11.09 -7.08 1.60
C ILE A 71 10.29 -6.09 0.78
N ILE A 72 8.96 -6.17 0.90
CA ILE A 72 8.02 -5.31 0.16
C ILE A 72 7.07 -4.66 1.15
N TYR A 73 7.19 -3.36 1.31
CA TYR A 73 6.20 -2.55 2.00
C TYR A 73 5.09 -2.16 1.04
N VAL A 74 3.86 -2.50 1.37
CA VAL A 74 2.69 -2.21 0.54
C VAL A 74 1.81 -1.20 1.25
N TRP A 75 1.74 -0.01 0.69
CA TRP A 75 1.05 1.13 1.29
C TRP A 75 -0.19 1.54 0.53
N THR A 76 -1.31 1.74 1.24
CA THR A 76 -2.60 2.10 0.64
C THR A 76 -3.45 2.95 1.59
N PRO A 77 -4.25 3.87 1.07
CA PRO A 77 -5.40 4.36 1.83
C PRO A 77 -6.45 3.27 1.94
N ILE A 78 -7.20 3.26 3.03
CA ILE A 78 -8.33 2.34 3.19
C ILE A 78 -9.57 2.92 2.52
N TRP A 79 -10.18 2.13 1.65
CA TRP A 79 -11.45 2.46 1.03
C TRP A 79 -12.53 1.50 1.50
N PHE A 80 -13.54 2.03 2.20
CA PHE A 80 -14.68 1.25 2.63
C PHE A 80 -14.29 -0.07 3.32
N TYR A 81 -13.39 0.02 4.30
CA TYR A 81 -12.89 -1.10 5.10
C TYR A 81 -12.12 -2.17 4.31
N THR A 82 -11.58 -1.85 3.14
CA THR A 82 -10.79 -2.81 2.34
C THR A 82 -9.65 -2.11 1.62
N THR A 83 -8.78 -2.90 0.97
CA THR A 83 -7.72 -2.38 0.11
C THR A 83 -8.28 -1.73 -1.16
N THR A 84 -7.51 -0.79 -1.71
CA THR A 84 -7.87 -0.15 -2.98
C THR A 84 -7.76 -1.12 -4.16
N PRO A 85 -8.53 -0.89 -5.23
CA PRO A 85 -8.43 -1.70 -6.46
C PRO A 85 -7.03 -1.72 -7.07
N ALA A 86 -6.28 -0.63 -6.93
CA ALA A 86 -4.91 -0.52 -7.41
C ALA A 86 -3.96 -1.51 -6.73
N ILE A 87 -4.11 -1.70 -5.41
CA ILE A 87 -3.34 -2.71 -4.67
C ILE A 87 -3.71 -4.12 -5.12
N ARG A 88 -5.00 -4.40 -5.34
CA ARG A 88 -5.45 -5.69 -5.90
C ARG A 88 -4.81 -5.97 -7.26
N SER A 89 -4.73 -4.94 -8.11
CA SER A 89 -4.07 -5.05 -9.42
C SER A 89 -2.57 -5.33 -9.27
N PHE A 90 -1.92 -4.65 -8.35
CA PHE A 90 -0.50 -4.84 -8.08
C PHE A 90 -0.19 -6.24 -7.53
N MET A 91 -0.99 -6.71 -6.59
CA MET A 91 -0.79 -8.01 -5.94
C MET A 91 -1.17 -9.20 -6.84
N LYS A 92 -2.09 -8.96 -7.79
CA LYS A 92 -2.58 -10.01 -8.68
C LYS A 92 -1.44 -10.59 -9.53
N ASP A 93 -1.43 -11.90 -9.62
CA ASP A 93 -0.49 -12.67 -10.46
C ASP A 93 1.00 -12.51 -10.11
N LYS A 94 1.33 -11.92 -8.95
CA LYS A 94 2.71 -11.83 -8.47
C LYS A 94 3.08 -13.00 -7.56
N ASP A 95 4.31 -13.47 -7.71
CA ASP A 95 4.87 -14.48 -6.83
C ASP A 95 5.58 -13.81 -5.63
N PHE A 96 4.99 -13.97 -4.46
CA PHE A 96 5.53 -13.48 -3.19
C PHE A 96 6.31 -14.54 -2.41
N LYS A 97 6.54 -15.72 -2.99
CA LYS A 97 7.27 -16.79 -2.34
C LYS A 97 8.66 -16.31 -1.89
N TRP A 98 8.97 -16.59 -0.63
CA TRP A 98 10.22 -16.16 0.03
C TRP A 98 10.39 -14.67 0.26
N LYS A 99 9.33 -13.88 0.07
CA LYS A 99 9.35 -12.44 0.32
C LYS A 99 8.62 -12.09 1.60
N LYS A 100 9.13 -11.10 2.31
CA LYS A 100 8.45 -10.48 3.44
C LYS A 100 7.55 -9.38 2.93
N VAL A 101 6.27 -9.46 3.19
CA VAL A 101 5.31 -8.41 2.85
C VAL A 101 4.85 -7.72 4.12
N ILE A 102 5.02 -6.41 4.16
CA ILE A 102 4.68 -5.58 5.31
C ILE A 102 3.58 -4.60 4.88
N PRO A 103 2.32 -4.90 5.20
CA PRO A 103 1.21 -4.02 4.83
C PRO A 103 1.17 -2.78 5.72
N PHE A 104 0.96 -1.62 5.09
CA PHE A 104 0.72 -0.36 5.76
C PHE A 104 -0.55 0.29 5.25
N CYS A 105 -1.26 0.95 6.14
CA CYS A 105 -2.43 1.72 5.77
C CYS A 105 -2.40 3.12 6.35
N THR A 106 -3.01 4.05 5.60
CA THR A 106 -3.42 5.34 6.12
C THR A 106 -4.95 5.32 6.25
N ASP A 107 -5.44 5.52 7.47
CA ASP A 107 -6.86 5.37 7.78
C ASP A 107 -7.33 6.45 8.74
N TRP A 108 -8.68 6.51 8.86
CA TRP A 108 -9.39 7.35 9.82
C TRP A 108 -10.02 6.52 10.94
N TRP A 109 -10.14 5.19 10.79
CA TRP A 109 -10.92 4.43 11.74
C TRP A 109 -10.46 2.99 12.07
N ASN A 110 -10.17 2.12 11.09
CA ASN A 110 -9.80 0.73 11.37
C ASN A 110 -9.30 -0.02 10.13
N CYS A 111 -8.09 -0.58 10.21
CA CYS A 111 -7.45 -1.33 9.14
C CYS A 111 -7.63 -2.87 9.21
N TRP A 112 -8.37 -3.42 10.14
CA TRP A 112 -8.44 -4.88 10.35
C TRP A 112 -8.84 -5.67 9.11
N SER A 113 -9.87 -5.23 8.41
CA SER A 113 -10.33 -5.89 7.18
C SER A 113 -9.29 -5.82 6.06
N TYR A 114 -8.48 -4.77 6.04
CA TYR A 114 -7.41 -4.62 5.08
C TYR A 114 -6.33 -5.68 5.23
N PHE A 115 -5.91 -5.98 6.46
CA PHE A 115 -4.84 -6.93 6.70
C PHE A 115 -5.24 -8.34 6.30
N ARG A 116 -6.46 -8.77 6.59
CA ARG A 116 -7.00 -10.05 6.12
C ARG A 116 -6.98 -10.15 4.59
N VAL A 117 -7.37 -9.07 3.91
CA VAL A 117 -7.31 -9.05 2.44
C VAL A 117 -5.87 -9.10 1.93
N MET A 118 -4.92 -8.49 2.64
CA MET A 118 -3.51 -8.56 2.26
C MET A 118 -2.93 -9.96 2.44
N GLU A 119 -3.31 -10.68 3.50
CA GLU A 119 -2.96 -12.08 3.71
C GLU A 119 -3.47 -12.95 2.55
N ASP A 120 -4.72 -12.74 2.11
CA ASP A 120 -5.31 -13.47 0.98
C ASP A 120 -4.63 -13.15 -0.36
N LEU A 121 -4.16 -11.92 -0.54
CA LEU A 121 -3.54 -11.47 -1.79
C LEU A 121 -2.05 -11.79 -1.89
N ALA A 122 -1.32 -11.80 -0.78
CA ALA A 122 0.11 -12.06 -0.74
C ALA A 122 0.39 -13.58 -0.61
N ILE A 123 -0.05 -14.34 -1.60
CA ILE A 123 0.05 -15.80 -1.60
C ILE A 123 1.50 -16.24 -1.44
N ASN A 124 1.75 -17.14 -0.48
CA ASN A 124 3.07 -17.69 -0.13
C ASN A 124 4.08 -16.66 0.43
N ALA A 125 3.66 -15.44 0.74
CA ALA A 125 4.51 -14.46 1.43
C ALA A 125 4.60 -14.74 2.93
N GLU A 126 5.69 -14.31 3.54
CA GLU A 126 5.77 -14.11 4.99
C GLU A 126 5.18 -12.73 5.32
N ILE A 127 3.95 -12.70 5.87
CA ILE A 127 3.33 -11.44 6.28
C ILE A 127 3.89 -11.03 7.64
N TRP A 128 4.49 -9.84 7.68
CA TRP A 128 5.04 -9.28 8.91
C TRP A 128 4.10 -8.24 9.54
N GLN A 129 4.49 -7.80 10.76
CA GLN A 129 3.70 -6.84 11.53
C GLN A 129 3.27 -5.66 10.68
N TRP A 130 1.96 -5.47 10.61
CA TRP A 130 1.34 -4.33 9.96
C TRP A 130 1.45 -3.06 10.82
N LYS A 131 1.43 -1.91 10.14
CA LYS A 131 1.40 -0.59 10.79
C LYS A 131 0.26 0.25 10.24
N GLU A 132 -0.36 1.01 11.12
CA GLU A 132 -1.46 1.92 10.83
C GLU A 132 -1.03 3.36 11.13
N PHE A 133 -1.30 4.27 10.20
CA PHE A 133 -1.09 5.69 10.38
C PHE A 133 -2.42 6.41 10.32
N GLN A 134 -2.92 6.78 11.48
CA GLN A 134 -4.18 7.49 11.59
C GLN A 134 -3.97 8.99 11.48
N PHE A 135 -4.95 9.68 10.87
CA PHE A 135 -4.99 11.15 10.79
C PHE A 135 -3.75 11.83 10.19
N VAL A 136 -3.11 11.21 9.21
CA VAL A 136 -1.90 11.73 8.53
C VAL A 136 -2.09 13.17 8.02
N ASN A 137 -3.31 13.55 7.63
CA ASN A 137 -3.64 14.91 7.20
C ASN A 137 -3.48 15.98 8.29
N LYS A 138 -3.39 15.57 9.56
CA LYS A 138 -3.18 16.46 10.72
C LYS A 138 -1.74 16.40 11.23
N MET A 139 -0.90 15.52 10.69
CA MET A 139 0.48 15.33 11.11
C MET A 139 1.39 16.33 10.43
N THR A 140 2.37 16.82 11.18
CA THR A 140 3.52 17.53 10.63
C THR A 140 4.50 16.56 9.99
N ASP A 141 5.46 17.06 9.21
CA ASP A 141 6.50 16.21 8.64
C ASP A 141 7.37 15.59 9.74
N GLU A 142 7.60 16.31 10.84
CA GLU A 142 8.34 15.83 12.02
C GLU A 142 7.61 14.67 12.71
N ASP A 143 6.28 14.75 12.86
CA ASP A 143 5.47 13.66 13.43
C ASP A 143 5.59 12.39 12.57
N ILE A 144 5.53 12.55 11.25
CA ILE A 144 5.66 11.46 10.30
C ILE A 144 7.06 10.84 10.39
N GLU A 145 8.12 11.64 10.39
CA GLU A 145 9.50 11.17 10.50
C GLU A 145 9.74 10.41 11.81
N LYS A 146 9.17 10.88 12.91
CA LYS A 146 9.24 10.21 14.21
C LYS A 146 8.59 8.82 14.18
N ILE A 147 7.33 8.74 13.70
CA ILE A 147 6.60 7.48 13.61
C ILE A 147 7.33 6.51 12.66
N VAL A 148 7.80 7.01 11.52
CA VAL A 148 8.58 6.23 10.57
C VAL A 148 9.83 5.65 11.24
N SER A 149 10.56 6.44 12.02
CA SER A 149 11.77 5.98 12.73
C SER A 149 11.49 4.86 13.75
N GLU A 150 10.29 4.85 14.33
CA GLU A 150 9.83 3.79 15.24
C GLU A 150 9.38 2.52 14.49
N CYS A 151 8.90 2.66 13.26
CA CYS A 151 8.41 1.55 12.45
C CYS A 151 9.50 0.75 11.73
N ILE A 152 10.67 1.36 11.53
CA ILE A 152 11.78 0.77 10.74
C ILE A 152 12.76 0.00 11.66
N LYS A 153 12.68 0.20 12.96
CA LYS A 153 13.48 -0.54 13.96
C LYS A 153 12.96 -1.96 14.14
#